data_ae43429c33da51403cc7df58ca21e1e3
#
_entry.id   ae43429c33da51403cc7df58ca21e1e3
#
_cell.length_a   1.000
_cell.length_b   1.000
_cell.length_c   1.000
_cell.angle_alpha   90.00
_cell.angle_beta   90.00
_cell.angle_gamma   90.00
#
_symmetry.space_group_name_H-M   'P 1'
#
loop_
_entity.id
_entity.type
_entity.pdbx_description
1 polymer ?
#
loop_
_entity_poly.entity_id
_entity_poly.type
_entity_poly.pdbx_seq_one_letter_code
_entity_poly.pdbx_strand_id
1 'polypeptide(L)'
;MANTLTGLIPTIFTALDTVSREQVGFIPAVSRNAKADAAAKDQTVTAPVAPPATTVDITPGATAPNDGDQTIGTVDVKITKSKMAPVKWNGEEQLALGPAGTYNTILADQFKQAFRALANEMDADLAALYFASSRAVGTAGTAPFGIAGDLSDAANARQVLSDNGSPTTDLQMV
;
A
#
# COMPACT_ATOMS: atom_id res chain seq x y z
N MET A 1 2.88 -28.11 27.47
CA MET A 1 4.15 -28.42 26.77
C MET A 1 4.43 -27.25 25.84
N ALA A 2 5.62 -26.65 25.95
CA ALA A 2 6.02 -25.54 25.09
C ALA A 2 6.39 -26.11 23.70
N ASN A 3 5.83 -25.52 22.65
CA ASN A 3 6.16 -25.89 21.28
C ASN A 3 7.62 -25.50 20.98
N THR A 4 8.39 -26.42 20.46
CA THR A 4 9.78 -26.15 20.04
C THR A 4 9.72 -25.43 18.69
N LEU A 5 9.91 -24.11 18.71
CA LEU A 5 9.75 -23.22 17.54
C LEU A 5 11.00 -23.07 16.67
N THR A 6 12.04 -23.85 16.91
CA THR A 6 13.38 -23.69 16.29
C THR A 6 13.41 -23.80 14.77
N GLY A 7 12.43 -24.43 14.14
CA GLY A 7 12.34 -24.52 12.67
C GLY A 7 11.23 -23.66 12.04
N LEU A 8 10.37 -23.07 12.85
CA LEU A 8 9.19 -22.35 12.37
C LEU A 8 9.52 -20.94 11.86
N ILE A 9 10.43 -20.24 12.54
CA ILE A 9 10.81 -18.86 12.18
C ILE A 9 11.39 -18.77 10.76
N PRO A 10 12.38 -19.59 10.34
CA PRO A 10 12.87 -19.58 8.98
C PRO A 10 11.77 -19.89 7.94
N THR A 11 10.86 -20.81 8.25
CA THR A 11 9.76 -21.21 7.38
C THR A 11 8.79 -20.04 7.15
N ILE A 12 8.47 -19.28 8.19
CA ILE A 12 7.61 -18.08 8.08
C ILE A 12 8.27 -17.02 7.22
N PHE A 13 9.56 -16.73 7.44
CA PHE A 13 10.29 -15.74 6.65
C PHE A 13 10.39 -16.15 5.17
N THR A 14 10.63 -17.43 4.87
CA THR A 14 10.64 -17.93 3.50
C THR A 14 9.26 -17.79 2.82
N ALA A 15 8.20 -18.07 3.56
CA ALA A 15 6.83 -17.90 3.06
C ALA A 15 6.52 -16.41 2.76
N LEU A 16 6.91 -15.51 3.66
CA LEU A 16 6.74 -14.07 3.49
C LEU A 16 7.54 -13.53 2.29
N ASP A 17 8.80 -13.93 2.14
CA ASP A 17 9.65 -13.53 1.02
C ASP A 17 9.07 -14.01 -0.33
N THR A 18 8.56 -15.23 -0.39
CA THR A 18 7.90 -15.75 -1.59
C THR A 18 6.68 -14.92 -1.97
N VAL A 19 5.80 -14.62 -1.01
CA VAL A 19 4.59 -13.84 -1.27
C VAL A 19 4.91 -12.39 -1.61
N SER A 20 5.92 -11.80 -0.98
CA SER A 20 6.35 -10.44 -1.29
C SER A 20 6.80 -10.26 -2.74
N ARG A 21 7.41 -11.29 -3.34
CA ARG A 21 7.82 -11.28 -4.75
C ARG A 21 6.65 -11.49 -5.72
N GLU A 22 5.58 -12.15 -5.26
CA GLU A 22 4.40 -12.42 -6.07
C GLU A 22 3.43 -11.23 -6.10
N GLN A 23 3.56 -10.28 -5.19
CA GLN A 23 2.68 -9.13 -5.11
C GLN A 23 2.96 -8.12 -6.22
N VAL A 24 2.01 -8.03 -7.14
CA VAL A 24 2.00 -7.06 -8.25
C VAL A 24 0.64 -6.35 -8.21
N GLY A 25 0.42 -5.47 -7.26
CA GLY A 25 -0.87 -4.81 -7.11
C GLY A 25 -0.71 -3.36 -6.65
N PHE A 26 -1.72 -2.82 -6.00
CA PHE A 26 -1.73 -1.47 -5.47
C PHE A 26 -0.77 -1.25 -4.29
N ILE A 27 -0.48 -2.30 -3.52
CA ILE A 27 0.35 -2.21 -2.31
C ILE A 27 1.73 -1.61 -2.58
N PRO A 28 2.51 -2.02 -3.60
CA PRO A 28 3.80 -1.42 -3.90
C PRO A 28 3.69 -0.02 -4.53
N ALA A 29 2.55 0.30 -5.15
CA ALA A 29 2.33 1.56 -5.85
C ALA A 29 1.93 2.73 -4.94
N VAL A 30 1.47 2.46 -3.71
CA VAL A 30 1.03 3.51 -2.78
C VAL A 30 2.15 3.95 -1.85
N SER A 31 2.14 5.24 -1.52
CA SER A 31 3.05 5.80 -0.51
C SER A 31 2.67 5.28 0.88
N ARG A 32 3.65 4.77 1.61
CA ARG A 32 3.47 4.20 2.96
C ARG A 32 3.91 5.22 4.00
N ASN A 33 3.04 5.48 4.96
CA ASN A 33 3.39 6.25 6.16
C ASN A 33 3.31 5.30 7.37
N ALA A 34 4.45 4.70 7.72
CA ALA A 34 4.56 3.80 8.86
C ALA A 34 5.19 4.53 10.04
N LYS A 35 4.39 5.25 10.82
CA LYS A 35 4.81 5.67 12.16
C LYS A 35 4.56 4.50 13.11
N ALA A 36 5.64 4.01 13.72
CA ALA A 36 5.60 2.89 14.66
C ALA A 36 4.73 3.15 15.91
N ASP A 37 4.45 4.39 16.21
CA ASP A 37 3.71 4.82 17.41
C ASP A 37 2.20 4.62 17.31
N ALA A 38 1.66 4.35 16.12
CA ALA A 38 0.23 4.18 15.88
C ALA A 38 -0.07 2.78 15.35
N ALA A 39 0.13 1.77 16.19
CA ALA A 39 -0.07 0.37 15.82
C ALA A 39 -1.46 -0.19 16.15
N ALA A 40 -2.29 0.53 16.91
CA ALA A 40 -3.60 0.02 17.36
C ALA A 40 -4.74 0.48 16.45
N LYS A 41 -5.76 -0.37 16.32
CA LYS A 41 -7.02 -0.02 15.66
C LYS A 41 -7.62 1.22 16.32
N ASP A 42 -8.24 2.07 15.51
CA ASP A 42 -8.86 3.35 15.87
C ASP A 42 -7.88 4.47 16.27
N GLN A 43 -6.58 4.24 16.23
CA GLN A 43 -5.61 5.31 16.37
C GLN A 43 -5.51 6.15 15.09
N THR A 44 -5.29 7.44 15.30
CA THR A 44 -5.13 8.42 14.24
C THR A 44 -3.66 8.86 14.14
N VAL A 45 -3.12 8.82 12.95
CA VAL A 45 -1.78 9.36 12.63
C VAL A 45 -1.98 10.67 11.90
N THR A 46 -1.48 11.74 12.47
CA THR A 46 -1.55 13.08 11.88
C THR A 46 -0.30 13.37 11.08
N ALA A 47 -0.44 13.68 9.81
CA ALA A 47 0.62 14.10 8.92
C ALA A 47 0.51 15.60 8.63
N PRO A 48 1.54 16.43 8.88
CA PRO A 48 1.51 17.83 8.52
C PRO A 48 1.61 18.01 7.00
N VAL A 49 0.81 18.91 6.44
CA VAL A 49 0.81 19.27 5.03
C VAL A 49 1.00 20.76 4.90
N ALA A 50 2.11 21.18 4.25
CA ALA A 50 2.34 22.58 3.96
C ALA A 50 1.51 23.00 2.74
N PRO A 51 0.80 24.15 2.78
CA PRO A 51 0.13 24.70 1.61
C PRO A 51 1.15 25.16 0.56
N PRO A 52 0.74 25.27 -0.72
CA PRO A 52 1.60 25.85 -1.75
C PRO A 52 1.96 27.29 -1.41
N ALA A 53 3.23 27.65 -1.59
CA ALA A 53 3.71 29.01 -1.42
C ALA A 53 3.28 29.88 -2.60
N THR A 54 2.85 31.12 -2.31
CA THR A 54 2.58 32.13 -3.33
C THR A 54 3.82 33.02 -3.50
N THR A 55 4.14 33.33 -4.75
CA THR A 55 5.23 34.27 -5.06
C THR A 55 4.67 35.68 -5.17
N VAL A 56 5.39 36.64 -4.62
CA VAL A 56 5.06 38.06 -4.69
C VAL A 56 6.24 38.83 -5.32
N ASP A 57 5.94 39.79 -6.19
CA ASP A 57 6.96 40.64 -6.81
C ASP A 57 7.59 41.52 -5.77
N ILE A 58 8.94 41.55 -5.74
CA ILE A 58 9.70 42.44 -4.86
C ILE A 58 9.78 43.82 -5.48
N THR A 59 9.13 44.78 -4.86
CA THR A 59 9.39 46.20 -5.19
C THR A 59 10.60 46.67 -4.40
N PRO A 60 11.67 47.20 -5.04
CA PRO A 60 12.83 47.74 -4.34
C PRO A 60 12.41 48.84 -3.38
N GLY A 61 12.58 48.62 -2.10
CA GLY A 61 12.23 49.52 -1.02
C GLY A 61 13.13 49.32 0.18
N ALA A 62 13.04 50.23 1.15
CA ALA A 62 13.87 50.22 2.36
C ALA A 62 13.53 49.08 3.33
N THR A 63 12.36 48.44 3.18
CA THR A 63 11.89 47.38 4.05
C THR A 63 11.37 46.21 3.21
N ALA A 64 11.84 45.00 3.49
CA ALA A 64 11.30 43.79 2.86
C ALA A 64 9.85 43.54 3.32
N PRO A 65 8.98 43.14 2.43
CA PRO A 65 7.62 42.74 2.82
C PRO A 65 7.67 41.56 3.80
N ASN A 66 6.86 41.63 4.85
CA ASN A 66 6.76 40.59 5.88
C ASN A 66 5.45 39.79 5.68
N ASP A 67 5.24 39.31 4.45
CA ASP A 67 3.98 38.69 4.02
C ASP A 67 4.20 37.20 3.74
N GLY A 68 4.75 36.44 4.69
CA GLY A 68 5.10 35.05 4.45
C GLY A 68 4.47 34.03 5.39
N ASP A 69 3.45 34.43 6.16
CA ASP A 69 2.82 33.56 7.14
C ASP A 69 2.04 32.44 6.45
N GLN A 70 2.44 31.20 6.69
CA GLN A 70 1.74 30.01 6.20
C GLN A 70 1.11 29.24 7.36
N THR A 71 -0.15 28.90 7.22
CA THR A 71 -0.82 27.99 8.15
C THR A 71 -0.60 26.56 7.69
N ILE A 72 0.16 25.79 8.47
CA ILE A 72 0.41 24.38 8.20
C ILE A 72 -0.85 23.60 8.56
N GLY A 73 -1.45 22.97 7.56
CA GLY A 73 -2.57 22.04 7.73
C GLY A 73 -2.13 20.66 8.18
N THR A 74 -3.06 19.87 8.65
CA THR A 74 -2.82 18.46 9.02
C THR A 74 -3.81 17.57 8.31
N VAL A 75 -3.35 16.39 7.88
CA VAL A 75 -4.20 15.32 7.37
C VAL A 75 -4.13 14.15 8.33
N ASP A 76 -5.29 13.73 8.79
CA ASP A 76 -5.43 12.63 9.73
C ASP A 76 -5.72 11.32 9.00
N VAL A 77 -4.86 10.32 9.24
CA VAL A 77 -5.03 8.95 8.75
C VAL A 77 -5.42 8.06 9.92
N LYS A 78 -6.62 7.50 9.88
CA LYS A 78 -7.14 6.62 10.93
C LYS A 78 -6.95 5.15 10.55
N ILE A 79 -6.46 4.34 11.50
CA ILE A 79 -6.36 2.89 11.34
C ILE A 79 -7.75 2.28 11.56
N THR A 80 -8.42 1.87 10.48
CA THR A 80 -9.79 1.37 10.54
C THR A 80 -9.88 -0.15 10.62
N LYS A 81 -8.88 -0.88 10.13
CA LYS A 81 -8.89 -2.33 10.05
C LYS A 81 -7.73 -2.94 10.81
N SER A 82 -8.02 -4.05 11.48
CA SER A 82 -7.03 -4.96 12.06
C SER A 82 -7.46 -6.37 11.71
N LYS A 83 -6.66 -7.11 10.97
CA LYS A 83 -6.96 -8.43 10.44
C LYS A 83 -5.88 -9.43 10.81
N MET A 84 -6.28 -10.67 11.02
CA MET A 84 -5.36 -11.80 11.19
C MET A 84 -5.83 -12.99 10.36
N ALA A 85 -4.90 -13.79 9.88
CA ALA A 85 -5.16 -15.07 9.25
C ALA A 85 -4.65 -16.18 10.21
N PRO A 86 -5.55 -16.83 11.00
CA PRO A 86 -5.14 -17.82 11.98
C PRO A 86 -4.76 -19.13 11.30
N VAL A 87 -3.66 -19.73 11.73
CA VAL A 87 -3.24 -21.09 11.37
C VAL A 87 -3.20 -21.89 12.68
N LYS A 88 -4.00 -22.96 12.78
CA LYS A 88 -4.09 -23.79 13.97
C LYS A 88 -3.79 -25.25 13.65
N TRP A 89 -2.95 -25.88 14.46
CA TRP A 89 -2.64 -27.30 14.40
C TRP A 89 -2.84 -27.95 15.76
N ASN A 90 -3.42 -29.13 15.75
CA ASN A 90 -3.50 -29.99 16.92
C ASN A 90 -2.29 -30.90 17.00
N GLY A 91 -1.93 -31.34 18.20
CA GLY A 91 -0.77 -32.23 18.39
C GLY A 91 -0.90 -33.58 17.66
N GLU A 92 -2.12 -34.11 17.53
CA GLU A 92 -2.40 -35.35 16.79
C GLU A 92 -2.18 -35.18 15.29
N GLU A 93 -2.58 -34.05 14.72
CA GLU A 93 -2.34 -33.71 13.30
C GLU A 93 -0.85 -33.58 12.99
N GLN A 94 -0.10 -32.97 13.91
CA GLN A 94 1.35 -32.87 13.81
C GLN A 94 2.01 -34.24 13.86
N LEU A 95 1.54 -35.13 14.75
CA LEU A 95 2.05 -36.49 14.89
C LEU A 95 1.73 -37.33 13.65
N ALA A 96 0.53 -37.17 13.07
CA ALA A 96 0.13 -37.91 11.87
C ALA A 96 0.97 -37.56 10.63
N LEU A 97 1.38 -36.30 10.50
CA LEU A 97 2.15 -35.81 9.35
C LEU A 97 3.67 -35.82 9.58
N GLY A 98 4.11 -35.88 10.82
CA GLY A 98 5.53 -35.83 11.19
C GLY A 98 6.39 -36.97 10.59
N PRO A 99 5.95 -38.24 10.67
CA PRO A 99 6.72 -39.37 10.13
C PRO A 99 6.91 -39.33 8.62
N ALA A 100 5.98 -38.67 7.88
CA ALA A 100 6.04 -38.56 6.42
C ALA A 100 6.94 -37.41 5.92
N GLY A 101 7.48 -36.58 6.82
CA GLY A 101 8.31 -35.42 6.45
C GLY A 101 7.57 -34.29 5.73
N THR A 102 6.27 -34.42 5.53
CA THR A 102 5.43 -33.46 4.79
C THR A 102 4.90 -32.32 5.64
N TYR A 103 4.98 -32.44 6.96
CA TYR A 103 4.48 -31.43 7.89
C TYR A 103 5.03 -30.03 7.63
N ASN A 104 6.34 -29.90 7.47
CA ASN A 104 6.98 -28.59 7.25
C ASN A 104 6.57 -27.94 5.93
N THR A 105 6.37 -28.75 4.88
CA THR A 105 5.93 -28.26 3.56
C THR A 105 4.49 -27.75 3.62
N ILE A 106 3.59 -28.51 4.24
CA ILE A 106 2.19 -28.11 4.39
C ILE A 106 2.07 -26.85 5.26
N LEU A 107 2.84 -26.78 6.34
CA LEU A 107 2.87 -25.60 7.20
C LEU A 107 3.39 -24.37 6.46
N ALA A 108 4.43 -24.49 5.66
CA ALA A 108 4.93 -23.40 4.82
C ALA A 108 3.88 -22.93 3.82
N ASP A 109 3.18 -23.86 3.17
CA ASP A 109 2.13 -23.51 2.21
C ASP A 109 0.91 -22.87 2.89
N GLN A 110 0.56 -23.27 4.09
CA GLN A 110 -0.48 -22.60 4.87
C GLN A 110 -0.09 -21.16 5.23
N PHE A 111 1.15 -20.90 5.62
CA PHE A 111 1.63 -19.54 5.85
C PHE A 111 1.61 -18.71 4.56
N LYS A 112 2.02 -19.27 3.42
CA LYS A 112 1.91 -18.58 2.13
C LYS A 112 0.46 -18.19 1.83
N GLN A 113 -0.49 -19.09 2.02
CA GLN A 113 -1.90 -18.78 1.80
C GLN A 113 -2.44 -17.74 2.79
N ALA A 114 -2.03 -17.79 4.04
CA ALA A 114 -2.40 -16.80 5.04
C ALA A 114 -1.87 -15.39 4.68
N PHE A 115 -0.63 -15.27 4.24
CA PHE A 115 -0.06 -14.01 3.78
C PHE A 115 -0.74 -13.49 2.50
N ARG A 116 -1.02 -14.40 1.53
CA ARG A 116 -1.77 -14.02 0.32
C ARG A 116 -3.17 -13.50 0.64
N ALA A 117 -3.86 -14.14 1.57
CA ALA A 117 -5.19 -13.69 1.98
C ALA A 117 -5.16 -12.29 2.58
N LEU A 118 -4.18 -11.98 3.45
CA LEU A 118 -4.02 -10.65 4.04
C LEU A 118 -3.62 -9.61 2.98
N ALA A 119 -2.74 -9.97 2.06
CA ALA A 119 -2.31 -9.10 0.99
C ALA A 119 -3.45 -8.78 0.01
N ASN A 120 -4.21 -9.79 -0.39
CA ASN A 120 -5.36 -9.62 -1.27
C ASN A 120 -6.46 -8.75 -0.64
N GLU A 121 -6.66 -8.86 0.69
CA GLU A 121 -7.61 -7.99 1.38
C GLU A 121 -7.16 -6.52 1.35
N MET A 122 -5.87 -6.26 1.58
CA MET A 122 -5.33 -4.89 1.48
C MET A 122 -5.43 -4.35 0.07
N ASP A 123 -5.11 -5.17 -0.93
CA ASP A 123 -5.15 -4.78 -2.33
C ASP A 123 -6.58 -4.48 -2.79
N ALA A 124 -7.55 -5.30 -2.37
CA ALA A 124 -8.97 -5.07 -2.63
C ALA A 124 -9.49 -3.78 -1.97
N ASP A 125 -9.04 -3.47 -0.76
CA ASP A 125 -9.40 -2.22 -0.08
C ASP A 125 -8.82 -0.99 -0.81
N LEU A 126 -7.58 -1.07 -1.28
CA LEU A 126 -6.96 -0.01 -2.07
C LEU A 126 -7.66 0.16 -3.42
N ALA A 127 -7.97 -0.94 -4.10
CA ALA A 127 -8.72 -0.92 -5.36
C ALA A 127 -10.11 -0.28 -5.19
N ALA A 128 -10.77 -0.52 -4.06
CA ALA A 128 -12.08 0.06 -3.78
C ALA A 128 -12.05 1.60 -3.65
N LEU A 129 -10.88 2.21 -3.45
CA LEU A 129 -10.73 3.67 -3.33
C LEU A 129 -10.61 4.40 -4.68
N TYR A 130 -10.74 3.71 -5.82
CA TYR A 130 -10.62 4.33 -7.15
C TYR A 130 -11.50 5.56 -7.34
N PHE A 131 -12.69 5.58 -6.74
CA PHE A 131 -13.63 6.71 -6.81
C PHE A 131 -13.18 7.94 -6.00
N ALA A 132 -12.25 7.78 -5.07
CA ALA A 132 -11.68 8.88 -4.30
C ALA A 132 -10.60 9.66 -5.07
N SER A 133 -10.24 9.20 -6.26
CA SER A 133 -9.32 9.89 -7.15
C SER A 133 -9.90 11.25 -7.57
N SER A 134 -9.09 12.30 -7.50
CA SER A 134 -9.50 13.67 -7.85
C SER A 134 -9.63 13.91 -9.37
N ARG A 135 -9.08 13.01 -10.17
CA ARG A 135 -9.05 13.10 -11.63
C ARG A 135 -9.38 11.75 -12.26
N ALA A 136 -10.11 11.79 -13.35
CA ALA A 136 -10.42 10.62 -14.18
C ALA A 136 -10.04 10.92 -15.62
N VAL A 137 -9.59 9.91 -16.36
CA VAL A 137 -9.24 9.96 -17.76
C VAL A 137 -10.10 8.96 -18.52
N GLY A 138 -10.56 9.34 -19.70
CA GLY A 138 -11.37 8.49 -20.56
C GLY A 138 -12.76 9.05 -20.84
N THR A 139 -13.51 8.35 -21.67
CA THR A 139 -14.89 8.68 -22.03
C THR A 139 -15.84 7.75 -21.28
N ALA A 140 -16.84 8.32 -20.62
CA ALA A 140 -17.86 7.53 -19.90
C ALA A 140 -18.52 6.52 -20.85
N GLY A 141 -18.62 5.27 -20.41
CA GLY A 141 -19.19 4.18 -21.19
C GLY A 141 -18.25 3.50 -22.19
N THR A 142 -17.02 3.98 -22.33
CA THR A 142 -16.00 3.34 -23.18
C THR A 142 -15.00 2.61 -22.31
N ALA A 143 -14.76 1.33 -22.58
CA ALA A 143 -13.76 0.54 -21.86
C ALA A 143 -12.36 1.07 -22.19
N PRO A 144 -11.49 1.30 -21.19
CA PRO A 144 -10.10 1.65 -21.46
C PRO A 144 -9.40 0.51 -22.20
N PHE A 145 -8.44 0.87 -23.05
CA PHE A 145 -7.68 -0.10 -23.86
C PHE A 145 -8.56 -0.97 -24.79
N GLY A 146 -9.73 -0.46 -25.20
CA GLY A 146 -10.68 -1.20 -26.05
C GLY A 146 -10.19 -1.44 -27.49
N ILE A 147 -9.15 -0.75 -27.94
CA ILE A 147 -8.55 -0.89 -29.27
C ILE A 147 -7.18 -1.54 -29.11
N ALA A 148 -6.99 -2.68 -29.77
CA ALA A 148 -5.73 -3.40 -29.72
C ALA A 148 -4.58 -2.56 -30.29
N GLY A 149 -3.51 -2.41 -29.52
CA GLY A 149 -2.33 -1.64 -29.89
C GLY A 149 -2.43 -0.12 -29.65
N ASP A 150 -3.55 0.36 -29.13
CA ASP A 150 -3.71 1.77 -28.75
C ASP A 150 -3.37 1.97 -27.26
N LEU A 151 -2.31 2.73 -27.00
CA LEU A 151 -1.87 3.13 -25.66
C LEU A 151 -2.25 4.58 -25.32
N SER A 152 -3.18 5.18 -26.08
CA SER A 152 -3.60 6.57 -25.88
C SER A 152 -4.15 6.82 -24.48
N ASP A 153 -4.87 5.86 -23.89
CA ASP A 153 -5.41 5.98 -22.54
C ASP A 153 -4.31 6.10 -21.47
N ALA A 154 -3.24 5.31 -21.61
CA ALA A 154 -2.08 5.40 -20.73
C ALA A 154 -1.32 6.73 -20.91
N ALA A 155 -1.18 7.19 -22.14
CA ALA A 155 -0.55 8.48 -22.44
C ALA A 155 -1.36 9.66 -21.89
N ASN A 156 -2.67 9.63 -22.02
CA ASN A 156 -3.58 10.63 -21.46
C ASN A 156 -3.54 10.66 -19.93
N ALA A 157 -3.52 9.49 -19.28
CA ALA A 157 -3.36 9.39 -17.83
C ALA A 157 -2.03 10.00 -17.36
N ARG A 158 -0.94 9.70 -18.05
CA ARG A 158 0.37 10.29 -17.76
C ARG A 158 0.38 11.80 -17.99
N GLN A 159 -0.27 12.29 -19.04
CA GLN A 159 -0.37 13.72 -19.31
C GLN A 159 -1.09 14.43 -18.15
N VAL A 160 -2.23 13.92 -17.70
CA VAL A 160 -2.97 14.51 -16.57
C VAL A 160 -2.14 14.56 -15.30
N LEU A 161 -1.34 13.52 -15.01
CA LEU A 161 -0.43 13.52 -13.88
C LEU A 161 0.67 14.59 -14.03
N SER A 162 1.26 14.69 -15.22
CA SER A 162 2.29 15.69 -15.52
C SER A 162 1.75 17.12 -15.43
N ASP A 163 0.56 17.38 -15.96
CA ASP A 163 -0.09 18.70 -15.94
C ASP A 163 -0.45 19.14 -14.50
N ASN A 164 -0.64 18.17 -13.60
CA ASN A 164 -0.86 18.44 -12.17
C ASN A 164 0.45 18.49 -11.35
N GLY A 165 1.61 18.44 -11.98
CA GLY A 165 2.90 18.57 -11.30
C GLY A 165 3.36 17.31 -10.55
N SER A 166 2.82 16.14 -10.87
CA SER A 166 3.30 14.88 -10.29
C SER A 166 4.75 14.59 -10.73
N PRO A 167 5.60 14.07 -9.84
CA PRO A 167 6.93 13.61 -10.23
C PRO A 167 6.84 12.59 -11.38
N THR A 168 7.68 12.74 -12.37
CA THR A 168 7.71 11.84 -13.54
C THR A 168 8.48 10.54 -13.28
N THR A 169 9.19 10.48 -12.17
CA THR A 169 9.86 9.28 -11.65
C THR A 169 8.92 8.49 -10.78
N ASP A 170 8.96 7.17 -10.87
CA ASP A 170 8.12 6.25 -10.07
C ASP A 170 6.61 6.25 -10.40
N LEU A 171 6.23 6.58 -11.62
CA LEU A 171 4.86 6.37 -12.06
C LEU A 171 4.60 4.87 -12.27
N GLN A 172 3.61 4.35 -11.57
CA GLN A 172 3.18 2.96 -11.68
C GLN A 172 1.75 2.90 -12.22
N MET A 173 1.50 1.96 -13.12
CA MET A 173 0.18 1.61 -13.60
C MET A 173 -0.21 0.27 -12.99
N VAL A 174 -1.35 0.21 -12.33
CA VAL A 174 -1.87 -0.98 -11.64
C VAL A 174 -3.22 -1.36 -12.21
#